data_dfb1d2f749e08a00cb03af16eae5559e
#
_entry.id   dfb1d2f749e08a00cb03af16eae5559e
#
_cell.length_a   1.000
_cell.length_b   1.000
_cell.length_c   1.000
_cell.angle_alpha   90.00
_cell.angle_beta   90.00
_cell.angle_gamma   90.00
#
_symmetry.space_group_name_H-M   'P 1'
#
loop_
_entity.id
_entity.type
_entity.pdbx_description
1 polymer ?
#
loop_
_entity_poly.entity_id
_entity_poly.type
_entity_poly.pdbx_seq_one_letter_code
_entity_poly.pdbx_strand_id
1 'polypeptide(L)'
;MDEASHNEPVECAAASLRVRNTNDPYDPERAKFLAILQAVLSAVLAKLEPRDRLRLAYYYVDQLTLAQIGRLLGEHEATVSRKLERTRRDVRKHVESVLRTEKKLSEAQLRLCYEYAREEWPFDLTEVLQVRS
;
A
#
# COMPACT_ATOMS: atom_id res chain seq x y z
N MET A 1 -11.66 21.39 0.13
CA MET A 1 -12.23 21.25 -0.85
C MET A 1 -12.33 21.10 -1.17
N ASP A 2 -11.94 20.89 -0.78
CA ASP A 2 -12.48 20.66 -1.63
C ASP A 2 -12.50 20.43 -1.68
N GLU A 3 -12.07 19.89 -1.38
CA GLU A 3 -12.46 19.63 -2.16
C GLU A 3 -12.58 19.37 -2.29
N ALA A 4 -12.08 19.22 -1.46
CA ALA A 4 -12.43 19.01 -2.24
C ALA A 4 -12.37 18.95 -2.32
N SER A 5 -12.01 18.98 -1.92
CA SER A 5 -12.31 18.96 -2.74
C SER A 5 -12.31 19.00 -2.98
N HIS A 6 -12.14 19.00 -3.00
CA HIS A 6 -12.52 19.14 -4.01
C HIS A 6 -12.96 19.07 -4.34
N ASN A 7 -12.98 19.08 -4.09
CA ASN A 7 -13.68 19.20 -4.99
C ASN A 7 -14.24 19.27 -5.28
N GLU A 8 -14.67 19.02 -5.30
CA GLU A 8 -15.33 18.99 -6.15
C GLU A 8 -15.95 18.96 -6.39
N PRO A 9 -16.28 18.85 -6.29
CA PRO A 9 -16.94 18.78 -6.83
C PRO A 9 -17.47 18.75 -7.17
N VAL A 10 -17.66 18.75 -7.57
CA VAL A 10 -18.35 18.42 -8.13
C VAL A 10 -18.60 18.02 -8.98
N GLU A 11 -18.44 18.13 -9.59
CA GLU A 11 -18.63 17.46 -10.57
C GLU A 11 -18.86 16.16 -10.37
N CYS A 12 -18.99 15.84 -9.50
CA CYS A 12 -19.11 14.55 -9.17
C CYS A 12 -20.38 13.91 -9.43
N ALA A 13 -21.44 14.60 -9.56
CA ALA A 13 -22.70 14.00 -9.93
C ALA A 13 -22.59 13.26 -11.23
N ALA A 14 -21.82 13.79 -12.14
CA ALA A 14 -21.62 13.08 -13.41
C ALA A 14 -20.97 11.74 -13.20
N ALA A 15 -20.09 11.68 -12.22
CA ALA A 15 -19.39 10.41 -11.98
C ALA A 15 -20.34 9.31 -11.57
N SER A 16 -21.36 9.65 -10.82
CA SER A 16 -22.27 8.62 -10.32
C SER A 16 -23.10 8.00 -11.42
N LEU A 17 -23.19 8.64 -12.56
CA LEU A 17 -23.98 8.13 -13.68
C LEU A 17 -23.16 7.30 -14.66
N ARG A 18 -21.87 7.26 -14.47
CA ARG A 18 -21.02 6.55 -15.39
C ARG A 18 -21.03 5.07 -15.17
N VAL A 19 -20.73 4.33 -16.21
CA VAL A 19 -20.46 2.92 -16.10
C VAL A 19 -19.24 2.74 -15.22
N ARG A 20 -19.28 1.76 -14.34
CA ARG A 20 -18.17 1.52 -13.46
C ARG A 20 -16.90 1.23 -14.23
N ASN A 21 -15.83 1.87 -13.79
CA ASN A 21 -14.55 1.78 -14.46
C ASN A 21 -13.48 1.80 -13.40
N THR A 22 -12.63 0.77 -13.38
CA THR A 22 -11.60 0.67 -12.35
C THR A 22 -10.58 1.79 -12.43
N ASN A 23 -10.52 2.48 -13.57
CA ASN A 23 -9.60 3.60 -13.72
C ASN A 23 -10.20 4.93 -13.30
N ASP A 24 -11.47 4.94 -12.94
CA ASP A 24 -12.16 6.16 -12.55
C ASP A 24 -11.78 6.52 -11.11
N PRO A 25 -11.09 7.64 -10.87
CA PRO A 25 -10.70 8.00 -9.51
C PRO A 25 -11.89 8.32 -8.60
N TYR A 26 -13.06 8.50 -9.16
CA TYR A 26 -14.25 8.81 -8.38
C TYR A 26 -15.15 7.61 -8.15
N ASP A 27 -14.70 6.42 -8.56
CA ASP A 27 -15.45 5.19 -8.30
C ASP A 27 -15.47 4.96 -6.79
N PRO A 28 -16.66 4.97 -6.16
CA PRO A 28 -16.72 4.79 -4.69
C PRO A 28 -16.22 3.43 -4.25
N GLU A 29 -16.40 2.42 -5.06
CA GLU A 29 -15.90 1.09 -4.72
C GLU A 29 -14.39 1.07 -4.70
N ARG A 30 -13.78 1.73 -5.68
CA ARG A 30 -12.33 1.84 -5.73
C ARG A 30 -11.80 2.53 -4.48
N ALA A 31 -12.39 3.67 -4.11
CA ALA A 31 -11.96 4.41 -2.93
C ALA A 31 -12.12 3.58 -1.67
N LYS A 32 -13.23 2.85 -1.57
CA LYS A 32 -13.49 2.03 -0.39
C LYS A 32 -12.44 0.93 -0.23
N PHE A 33 -12.17 0.20 -1.30
CA PHE A 33 -11.22 -0.90 -1.23
C PHE A 33 -9.80 -0.41 -1.02
N LEU A 34 -9.44 0.70 -1.62
CA LEU A 34 -8.10 1.27 -1.38
C LEU A 34 -7.95 1.72 0.06
N ALA A 35 -8.99 2.30 0.64
CA ALA A 35 -8.94 2.73 2.04
C ALA A 35 -8.78 1.54 2.97
N ILE A 36 -9.51 0.46 2.70
CA ILE A 36 -9.40 -0.75 3.50
C ILE A 36 -7.98 -1.32 3.40
N LEU A 37 -7.48 -1.42 2.18
CA LEU A 37 -6.14 -1.96 1.96
C LEU A 37 -5.08 -1.11 2.63
N GLN A 38 -5.21 0.20 2.53
CA GLN A 38 -4.26 1.12 3.14
C GLN A 38 -4.24 0.96 4.66
N ALA A 39 -5.40 0.87 5.28
CA ALA A 39 -5.48 0.72 6.73
C ALA A 39 -4.86 -0.59 7.18
N VAL A 40 -5.16 -1.68 6.46
CA VAL A 40 -4.62 -2.98 6.81
C VAL A 40 -3.11 -3.00 6.61
N LEU A 41 -2.64 -2.46 5.50
CA LEU A 41 -1.20 -2.40 5.23
C LEU A 41 -0.48 -1.60 6.31
N SER A 42 -1.04 -0.47 6.68
CA SER A 42 -0.43 0.37 7.71
C SER A 42 -0.28 -0.40 9.02
N ALA A 43 -1.33 -1.13 9.40
CA ALA A 43 -1.30 -1.91 10.65
C ALA A 43 -0.26 -3.03 10.58
N VAL A 44 -0.17 -3.69 9.43
CA VAL A 44 0.79 -4.79 9.28
C VAL A 44 2.22 -4.26 9.31
N LEU A 45 2.47 -3.16 8.60
CA LEU A 45 3.81 -2.57 8.59
C LEU A 45 4.24 -2.10 9.96
N ALA A 46 3.30 -1.59 10.75
CA ALA A 46 3.63 -1.10 12.09
C ALA A 46 4.10 -2.21 13.01
N LYS A 47 3.76 -3.45 12.70
CA LYS A 47 4.15 -4.60 13.52
C LYS A 47 5.44 -5.26 13.09
N LEU A 48 6.03 -4.80 12.01
CA LEU A 48 7.30 -5.36 11.54
C LEU A 48 8.41 -5.03 12.52
N GLU A 49 9.43 -5.88 12.53
CA GLU A 49 10.64 -5.55 13.26
C GLU A 49 11.22 -4.25 12.74
N PRO A 50 11.80 -3.44 13.62
CA PRO A 50 12.31 -2.14 13.18
C PRO A 50 13.30 -2.22 12.02
N ARG A 51 14.12 -3.24 12.00
CA ARG A 51 15.12 -3.36 10.95
C ARG A 51 14.50 -3.69 9.60
N ASP A 52 13.46 -4.52 9.61
CA ASP A 52 12.73 -4.82 8.38
C ASP A 52 12.01 -3.59 7.86
N ARG A 53 11.41 -2.83 8.76
CA ARG A 53 10.73 -1.59 8.40
C ARG A 53 11.71 -0.59 7.82
N LEU A 54 12.90 -0.53 8.41
CA LEU A 54 13.94 0.38 7.96
C LEU A 54 14.41 0.03 6.55
N ARG A 55 14.58 -1.26 6.26
CA ARG A 55 14.97 -1.68 4.91
C ARG A 55 13.94 -1.25 3.89
N LEU A 56 12.65 -1.43 4.23
CA LEU A 56 11.59 -1.00 3.34
C LEU A 56 11.62 0.50 3.10
N ALA A 57 11.82 1.26 4.16
CA ALA A 57 11.86 2.72 4.06
C ALA A 57 13.03 3.16 3.18
N TYR A 58 14.20 2.58 3.41
CA TYR A 58 15.35 2.92 2.59
C TYR A 58 15.11 2.62 1.13
N TYR A 59 14.49 1.48 0.85
CA TYR A 59 14.31 1.05 -0.52
C TYR A 59 13.20 1.84 -1.23
N TYR A 60 12.05 2.00 -0.58
CA TYR A 60 10.89 2.59 -1.23
C TYR A 60 10.76 4.09 -1.04
N VAL A 61 11.17 4.61 0.09
CA VAL A 61 11.05 6.03 0.36
C VAL A 61 12.30 6.77 -0.09
N ASP A 62 13.44 6.30 0.35
CA ASP A 62 14.71 6.97 0.04
C ASP A 62 15.31 6.51 -1.28
N GLN A 63 14.75 5.46 -1.86
CA GLN A 63 15.15 4.95 -3.18
C GLN A 63 16.63 4.61 -3.25
N LEU A 64 17.13 4.03 -2.17
CA LEU A 64 18.52 3.60 -2.12
C LEU A 64 18.71 2.27 -2.85
N THR A 65 19.90 2.07 -3.36
CA THR A 65 20.25 0.78 -3.94
C THR A 65 20.47 -0.25 -2.85
N LEU A 66 20.42 -1.51 -3.23
CA LEU A 66 20.68 -2.59 -2.27
C LEU A 66 22.06 -2.46 -1.65
N ALA A 67 23.04 -2.06 -2.44
CA ALA A 67 24.40 -1.87 -1.94
C ALA A 67 24.46 -0.75 -0.91
N GLN A 68 23.74 0.34 -1.17
CA GLN A 68 23.71 1.47 -0.23
C GLN A 68 23.04 1.07 1.08
N ILE A 69 21.94 0.33 0.99
CA ILE A 69 21.25 -0.15 2.18
C ILE A 69 22.16 -1.07 2.98
N GLY A 70 22.86 -1.95 2.27
CA GLY A 70 23.79 -2.85 2.93
C GLY A 70 24.87 -2.11 3.68
N ARG A 71 25.40 -1.04 3.09
CA ARG A 71 26.42 -0.25 3.76
C ARG A 71 25.88 0.41 5.02
N LEU A 72 24.65 0.92 4.95
CA LEU A 72 24.07 1.58 6.11
C LEU A 72 23.77 0.60 7.24
N LEU A 73 23.37 -0.61 6.89
CA LEU A 73 22.95 -1.58 7.89
C LEU A 73 24.04 -2.60 8.25
N GLY A 74 25.18 -2.52 7.58
CA GLY A 74 26.24 -3.49 7.82
C GLY A 74 25.88 -4.86 7.29
N GLU A 75 25.18 -4.94 6.18
CA GLU A 75 24.73 -6.19 5.57
C GLU A 75 25.24 -6.28 4.15
N HIS A 76 25.45 -7.52 3.73
CA HIS A 76 25.81 -7.77 2.34
C HIS A 76 24.60 -7.46 1.45
N GLU A 77 24.88 -6.98 0.25
CA GLU A 77 23.83 -6.63 -0.70
C GLU A 77 22.87 -7.79 -0.93
N ALA A 78 23.40 -9.00 -1.10
CA ALA A 78 22.55 -10.17 -1.31
C ALA A 78 21.65 -10.44 -0.12
N THR A 79 22.14 -10.18 1.09
CA THR A 79 21.35 -10.33 2.30
C THR A 79 20.21 -9.34 2.33
N VAL A 80 20.48 -8.08 1.95
CA VAL A 80 19.42 -7.07 1.89
C VAL A 80 18.34 -7.50 0.92
N SER A 81 18.76 -7.99 -0.25
CA SER A 81 17.82 -8.42 -1.28
C SER A 81 16.91 -9.54 -0.76
N ARG A 82 17.50 -10.56 -0.15
CA ARG A 82 16.72 -11.68 0.37
C ARG A 82 15.78 -11.27 1.48
N LYS A 83 16.24 -10.39 2.37
CA LYS A 83 15.40 -9.96 3.49
C LYS A 83 14.26 -9.06 3.02
N LEU A 84 14.52 -8.20 2.04
CA LEU A 84 13.45 -7.38 1.47
C LEU A 84 12.39 -8.25 0.84
N GLU A 85 12.81 -9.26 0.10
CA GLU A 85 11.85 -10.13 -0.57
C GLU A 85 11.03 -10.91 0.45
N ARG A 86 11.68 -11.43 1.50
CA ARG A 86 10.98 -12.13 2.56
C ARG A 86 9.99 -11.22 3.26
N THR A 87 10.41 -10.00 3.57
CA THR A 87 9.54 -9.05 4.24
C THR A 87 8.32 -8.73 3.38
N ARG A 88 8.53 -8.49 2.09
CA ARG A 88 7.42 -8.22 1.19
C ARG A 88 6.43 -9.38 1.14
N ARG A 89 6.96 -10.60 1.09
CA ARG A 89 6.12 -11.79 1.06
C ARG A 89 5.32 -11.94 2.35
N ASP A 90 5.97 -11.71 3.48
CA ASP A 90 5.32 -11.82 4.78
C ASP A 90 4.25 -10.75 4.94
N VAL A 91 4.54 -9.53 4.54
CA VAL A 91 3.57 -8.44 4.60
C VAL A 91 2.35 -8.80 3.77
N ARG A 92 2.58 -9.28 2.56
CA ARG A 92 1.45 -9.65 1.69
C ARG A 92 0.59 -10.74 2.31
N LYS A 93 1.22 -11.75 2.90
CA LYS A 93 0.48 -12.83 3.53
C LYS A 93 -0.37 -12.32 4.68
N HIS A 94 0.22 -11.47 5.52
CA HIS A 94 -0.53 -10.92 6.65
C HIS A 94 -1.66 -10.02 6.20
N VAL A 95 -1.43 -9.19 5.19
CA VAL A 95 -2.46 -8.33 4.65
C VAL A 95 -3.62 -9.18 4.13
N GLU A 96 -3.31 -10.22 3.36
CA GLU A 96 -4.35 -11.08 2.81
C GLU A 96 -5.12 -11.78 3.92
N SER A 97 -4.43 -12.24 4.94
CA SER A 97 -5.08 -12.90 6.06
C SER A 97 -6.07 -11.96 6.75
N VAL A 98 -5.66 -10.73 7.02
CA VAL A 98 -6.53 -9.77 7.67
C VAL A 98 -7.71 -9.42 6.78
N LEU A 99 -7.46 -9.24 5.48
CA LEU A 99 -8.54 -8.91 4.55
C LEU A 99 -9.59 -10.03 4.52
N ARG A 100 -9.16 -11.28 4.55
CA ARG A 100 -10.09 -12.40 4.51
C ARG A 100 -10.81 -12.60 5.83
N THR A 101 -10.08 -12.52 6.94
CA THR A 101 -10.66 -12.92 8.23
C THR A 101 -11.32 -11.77 8.96
N GLU A 102 -10.71 -10.60 8.99
CA GLU A 102 -11.26 -9.48 9.75
C GLU A 102 -12.14 -8.59 8.91
N LYS A 103 -11.78 -8.37 7.66
CA LYS A 103 -12.58 -7.54 6.78
C LYS A 103 -13.57 -8.34 5.95
N LYS A 104 -13.48 -9.66 6.01
CA LYS A 104 -14.45 -10.56 5.38
C LYS A 104 -14.57 -10.38 3.87
N LEU A 105 -13.47 -10.06 3.22
CA LEU A 105 -13.48 -9.91 1.77
C LEU A 105 -13.44 -11.27 1.09
N SER A 106 -14.20 -11.40 0.01
CA SER A 106 -14.14 -12.59 -0.83
C SER A 106 -12.86 -12.60 -1.65
N GLU A 107 -12.58 -13.73 -2.27
CA GLU A 107 -11.40 -13.80 -3.14
C GLU A 107 -11.50 -12.82 -4.31
N ALA A 108 -12.71 -12.65 -4.84
CA ALA A 108 -12.90 -11.69 -5.92
C ALA A 108 -12.64 -10.27 -5.44
N GLN A 109 -13.09 -9.94 -4.24
CA GLN A 109 -12.87 -8.60 -3.69
C GLN A 109 -11.39 -8.38 -3.38
N LEU A 110 -10.71 -9.42 -2.93
CA LEU A 110 -9.28 -9.36 -2.67
C LEU A 110 -8.52 -9.02 -3.96
N ARG A 111 -8.86 -9.75 -5.03
CA ARG A 111 -8.23 -9.48 -6.31
C ARG A 111 -8.49 -8.07 -6.80
N LEU A 112 -9.71 -7.59 -6.55
CA LEU A 112 -10.07 -6.23 -6.94
C LEU A 112 -9.25 -5.20 -6.17
N CYS A 113 -9.04 -5.42 -4.87
CA CYS A 113 -8.17 -4.55 -4.08
C CYS A 113 -6.79 -4.45 -4.70
N TYR A 114 -6.20 -5.59 -5.05
CA TYR A 114 -4.86 -5.58 -5.61
C TYR A 114 -4.83 -4.96 -7.00
N GLU A 115 -5.89 -5.12 -7.75
CA GLU A 115 -5.99 -4.50 -9.05
C GLU A 115 -5.96 -2.98 -8.95
N TYR A 116 -6.77 -2.46 -8.03
CA TYR A 116 -6.78 -1.01 -7.78
C TYR A 116 -5.42 -0.53 -7.30
N ALA A 117 -4.82 -1.27 -6.37
CA ALA A 117 -3.55 -0.87 -5.79
C ALA A 117 -2.43 -0.88 -6.83
N ARG A 118 -2.50 -1.82 -7.79
CA ARG A 118 -1.47 -1.91 -8.80
C ARG A 118 -1.39 -0.64 -9.64
N GLU A 119 -2.51 0.03 -9.82
CA GLU A 119 -2.55 1.26 -10.58
C GLU A 119 -2.04 2.46 -9.81
N GLU A 120 -2.18 2.43 -8.48
CA GLU A 120 -1.82 3.58 -7.65
C GLU A 120 -0.68 3.31 -6.70
N TRP A 121 -0.23 2.09 -6.65
CA TRP A 121 0.80 1.67 -5.71
C TRP A 121 2.17 2.19 -6.17
N PRO A 122 3.03 2.63 -5.30
CA PRO A 122 2.99 2.53 -3.83
C PRO A 122 2.44 3.81 -3.19
N PHE A 123 1.30 4.21 -3.60
CA PHE A 123 0.70 5.50 -3.37
C PHE A 123 0.84 6.01 -1.96
N ASP A 124 0.80 5.13 -0.96
CA ASP A 124 0.93 5.62 0.38
C ASP A 124 1.96 4.91 1.20
N LEU A 125 2.85 4.19 0.56
CA LEU A 125 3.89 3.50 1.27
C LEU A 125 4.78 4.50 2.01
N THR A 126 5.08 5.63 1.36
CA THR A 126 5.86 6.68 1.98
C THR A 126 5.19 7.19 3.24
N GLU A 127 3.91 7.50 3.14
CA GLU A 127 3.15 8.02 4.25
C GLU A 127 3.09 7.02 5.39
N VAL A 128 2.82 5.78 5.07
CA VAL A 128 2.71 4.73 6.07
C VAL A 128 4.02 4.54 6.82
N LEU A 129 5.12 4.53 6.10
CA LEU A 129 6.42 4.33 6.72
C LEU A 129 6.87 5.51 7.55
N GLN A 130 6.46 6.72 7.18
CA GLN A 130 6.84 7.91 7.92
C GLN A 130 6.15 8.03 9.26
N VAL A 131 4.99 7.42 9.38
CA VAL A 131 4.25 7.49 10.64
C VAL A 131 5.03 6.91 11.79
N ARG A 132 5.95 6.03 11.49
CA ARG A 132 6.69 5.36 12.53
C ARG A 132 7.91 6.04 12.96
N SER A 133 8.33 7.05 12.30
CA SER A 133 9.61 7.66 12.63
C SER A 133 9.64 8.33 13.96
#